data_dc969e5339f75788656d12869a427635
#
_entry.id   dc969e5339f75788656d12869a427635
#
_cell.length_a   1.000
_cell.length_b   1.000
_cell.length_c   1.000
_cell.angle_alpha   90.00
_cell.angle_beta   90.00
_cell.angle_gamma   90.00
#
_symmetry.space_group_name_H-M   'P 1'
#
loop_
_entity.id
_entity.type
_entity.pdbx_description
1 polymer ?
#
loop_
_entity_poly.entity_id
_entity_poly.type
_entity_poly.pdbx_seq_one_letter_code
_entity_poly.pdbx_strand_id
1 'polypeptide(L)'
;MKIIAVCGMGIGTSVLLKINAEKVLKMLGVEATVEAADMATARRAAFDAQIVLTTPELVESLKGLNAEIISIDHFFDLEELNTKLSKALL
;
A
#
# COMPACT_ATOMS: atom_id res chain seq x y z
N MET A 1 -1.64 9.90 8.89
CA MET A 1 -2.10 8.66 8.26
C MET A 1 -0.92 7.81 7.83
N LYS A 2 -1.00 6.52 8.05
CA LYS A 2 0.07 5.60 7.73
C LYS A 2 -0.40 4.54 6.74
N ILE A 3 0.38 4.33 5.69
CA ILE A 3 0.10 3.35 4.64
C ILE A 3 1.29 2.40 4.54
N ILE A 4 1.02 1.11 4.49
CA ILE A 4 2.07 0.10 4.36
C ILE A 4 2.00 -0.50 2.96
N ALA A 5 3.15 -0.57 2.28
CA ALA A 5 3.25 -1.18 0.95
C ALA A 5 3.95 -2.54 1.09
N VAL A 6 3.26 -3.60 0.69
CA VAL A 6 3.73 -4.98 0.84
C VAL A 6 3.67 -5.69 -0.49
N CYS A 7 4.79 -6.26 -0.94
CA CYS A 7 4.83 -7.08 -2.15
C CYS A 7 5.53 -8.40 -1.85
N GLY A 8 5.02 -9.47 -2.45
CA GLY A 8 5.59 -10.79 -2.25
C GLY A 8 6.85 -11.06 -3.06
N MET A 9 7.20 -10.16 -3.96
CA MET A 9 8.36 -10.35 -4.85
C MET A 9 9.66 -9.78 -4.28
N GLY A 10 9.65 -9.37 -3.02
CA GLY A 10 10.83 -8.86 -2.35
C GLY A 10 10.73 -7.39 -2.00
N ILE A 11 11.70 -6.93 -1.22
CA ILE A 11 11.65 -5.57 -0.67
C ILE A 11 11.81 -4.50 -1.76
N GLY A 12 12.54 -4.79 -2.83
CA GLY A 12 12.71 -3.83 -3.93
C GLY A 12 11.39 -3.45 -4.59
N THR A 13 10.50 -4.43 -4.75
CA THR A 13 9.17 -4.19 -5.33
C THR A 13 8.31 -3.38 -4.36
N SER A 14 8.41 -3.68 -3.07
CA SER A 14 7.69 -2.91 -2.04
C SER A 14 8.14 -1.45 -2.02
N VAL A 15 9.44 -1.21 -2.19
CA VAL A 15 9.98 0.16 -2.23
C VAL A 15 9.46 0.89 -3.45
N LEU A 16 9.38 0.22 -4.60
CA LEU A 16 8.85 0.85 -5.81
C LEU A 16 7.37 1.21 -5.63
N LEU A 17 6.60 0.30 -5.04
CA LEU A 17 5.20 0.57 -4.75
C LEU A 17 5.07 1.76 -3.79
N LYS A 18 5.92 1.82 -2.78
CA LYS A 18 5.97 2.94 -1.84
C LYS A 18 6.22 4.27 -2.56
N ILE A 19 7.24 4.30 -3.43
CA ILE A 19 7.60 5.52 -4.15
C ILE A 19 6.44 5.99 -5.03
N ASN A 20 5.80 5.05 -5.73
CA ASN A 20 4.69 5.40 -6.61
C ASN A 20 3.47 5.86 -5.81
N ALA A 21 3.21 5.24 -4.67
CA ALA A 21 2.12 5.66 -3.80
C ALA A 21 2.38 7.08 -3.27
N GLU A 22 3.61 7.39 -2.90
CA GLU A 22 3.97 8.72 -2.44
C GLU A 22 3.71 9.78 -3.52
N LYS A 23 4.05 9.46 -4.77
CA LYS A 23 3.79 10.35 -5.89
C LYS A 23 2.31 10.63 -6.04
N VAL A 24 1.49 9.59 -5.97
CA VAL A 24 0.04 9.72 -6.12
C VAL A 24 -0.55 10.53 -4.97
N LEU A 25 -0.14 10.27 -3.75
CA LEU A 25 -0.63 11.02 -2.59
C LEU A 25 -0.32 12.50 -2.71
N LYS A 26 0.87 12.82 -3.20
CA LYS A 26 1.25 14.21 -3.42
C LYS A 26 0.35 14.86 -4.47
N MET A 27 0.05 14.13 -5.55
CA MET A 27 -0.86 14.63 -6.58
C MET A 27 -2.26 14.85 -6.05
N LEU A 28 -2.71 14.03 -5.11
CA LEU A 28 -4.04 14.15 -4.52
C LEU A 28 -4.10 15.18 -3.40
N GLY A 29 -2.96 15.71 -2.97
CA GLY A 29 -2.92 16.64 -1.85
C GLY A 29 -3.17 16.00 -0.50
N VAL A 30 -2.90 14.70 -0.37
CA VAL A 30 -3.11 13.96 0.87
C VAL A 30 -1.79 13.76 1.59
N GLU A 31 -1.74 14.15 2.86
CA GLU A 31 -0.56 13.92 3.69
C GLU A 31 -0.66 12.54 4.34
N ALA A 32 0.30 11.69 4.02
CA ALA A 32 0.37 10.34 4.58
C ALA A 32 1.80 9.84 4.52
N THR A 33 2.16 8.98 5.45
CA THR A 33 3.45 8.31 5.46
C THR A 33 3.29 6.93 4.83
N VAL A 34 4.14 6.59 3.88
CA VAL A 34 4.14 5.27 3.26
C VAL A 34 5.41 4.54 3.64
N GLU A 35 5.28 3.32 4.15
CA GLU A 35 6.41 2.48 4.52
C GLU A 35 6.37 1.19 3.71
N ALA A 36 7.53 0.79 3.19
CA ALA A 36 7.65 -0.50 2.52
C ALA A 36 7.98 -1.57 3.57
N ALA A 37 7.37 -2.74 3.43
CA ALA A 37 7.58 -3.82 4.39
C ALA A 37 7.46 -5.17 3.71
N ASP A 38 8.13 -6.18 4.27
CA ASP A 38 7.88 -7.56 3.88
C ASP A 38 6.64 -8.06 4.62
N MET A 39 6.21 -9.29 4.30
CA MET A 39 4.98 -9.83 4.85
C MET A 39 5.03 -9.94 6.39
N ALA A 40 6.15 -10.41 6.93
CA ALA A 40 6.27 -10.59 8.37
C ALA A 40 6.24 -9.25 9.11
N THR A 41 6.95 -8.26 8.59
CA THR A 41 6.99 -6.91 9.17
C THR A 41 5.65 -6.21 8.99
N ALA A 42 4.97 -6.44 7.87
CA ALA A 42 3.71 -5.77 7.57
C ALA A 42 2.63 -6.07 8.59
N ARG A 43 2.55 -7.30 9.06
CA ARG A 43 1.53 -7.66 10.04
C ARG A 43 1.68 -6.88 11.33
N ARG A 44 2.91 -6.56 11.72
CA ARG A 44 3.17 -5.73 12.91
C ARG A 44 3.01 -4.25 12.60
N ALA A 45 3.52 -3.82 11.45
CA ALA A 45 3.47 -2.41 11.07
C ALA A 45 2.04 -1.95 10.78
N ALA A 46 1.19 -2.84 10.30
CA ALA A 46 -0.19 -2.52 9.97
C ALA A 46 -1.07 -2.31 11.20
N PHE A 47 -0.56 -2.60 12.39
CA PHE A 47 -1.31 -2.44 13.61
C PHE A 47 -1.83 -1.00 13.77
N ASP A 48 -1.03 -0.02 13.37
CA ASP A 48 -1.42 1.39 13.45
C ASP A 48 -1.57 2.04 12.08
N ALA A 49 -1.65 1.24 11.02
CA ALA A 49 -1.84 1.75 9.67
C ALA A 49 -3.32 1.80 9.31
N GLN A 50 -3.69 2.75 8.46
CA GLN A 50 -5.04 2.87 7.95
C GLN A 50 -5.23 2.08 6.66
N ILE A 51 -4.17 1.95 5.86
CA ILE A 51 -4.23 1.30 4.55
C ILE A 51 -3.02 0.39 4.37
N VAL A 52 -3.25 -0.78 3.76
CA VAL A 52 -2.18 -1.66 3.29
C VAL A 52 -2.34 -1.82 1.78
N LEU A 53 -1.32 -1.40 1.04
CA LEU A 53 -1.26 -1.61 -0.41
C LEU A 53 -0.50 -2.90 -0.66
N THR A 54 -1.06 -3.77 -1.47
CA THR A 54 -0.44 -5.06 -1.74
C THR A 54 -0.81 -5.55 -3.13
N THR A 55 -0.35 -6.73 -3.49
CA THR A 55 -0.71 -7.38 -4.74
C THR A 55 -1.78 -8.44 -4.48
N PRO A 56 -2.54 -8.87 -5.51
CA PRO A 56 -3.69 -9.76 -5.30
C PRO A 56 -3.35 -11.05 -4.58
N GLU A 57 -2.17 -11.61 -4.84
CA GLU A 57 -1.76 -12.89 -4.25
C GLU A 57 -1.54 -12.82 -2.74
N LEU A 58 -1.38 -11.62 -2.18
CA LEU A 58 -1.12 -11.47 -0.75
C LEU A 58 -2.35 -11.05 0.05
N VAL A 59 -3.46 -10.76 -0.62
CA VAL A 59 -4.67 -10.26 0.05
C VAL A 59 -5.14 -11.23 1.12
N GLU A 60 -5.18 -12.53 0.80
CA GLU A 60 -5.62 -13.55 1.74
C GLU A 60 -4.74 -13.59 2.99
N SER A 61 -3.43 -13.46 2.81
CA SER A 61 -2.47 -13.52 3.92
C SER A 61 -2.58 -12.31 4.84
N LEU A 62 -3.21 -11.24 4.38
CA LEU A 62 -3.35 -10.01 5.15
C LEU A 62 -4.72 -9.84 5.78
N LYS A 63 -5.61 -10.81 5.62
CA LYS A 63 -6.93 -10.75 6.23
C LYS A 63 -6.83 -10.71 7.75
N GLY A 64 -7.77 -10.03 8.36
CA GLY A 64 -7.82 -9.89 9.80
C GLY A 64 -7.13 -8.67 10.35
N LEU A 65 -6.44 -7.91 9.50
CA LEU A 65 -5.85 -6.64 9.91
C LEU A 65 -6.91 -5.55 9.98
N ASN A 66 -6.71 -4.59 10.87
CA ASN A 66 -7.64 -3.47 11.00
C ASN A 66 -7.54 -2.47 9.85
N ALA A 67 -6.47 -2.52 9.08
CA ALA A 67 -6.27 -1.62 7.96
C ALA A 67 -7.11 -2.03 6.76
N GLU A 68 -7.46 -1.06 5.92
CA GLU A 68 -8.10 -1.35 4.65
C GLU A 68 -7.07 -1.94 3.69
N ILE A 69 -7.37 -3.10 3.12
CA ILE A 69 -6.45 -3.77 2.20
C ILE A 69 -6.81 -3.37 0.78
N ILE A 70 -5.88 -2.73 0.08
CA ILE A 70 -6.08 -2.31 -1.30
C ILE A 70 -5.16 -3.14 -2.19
N SER A 71 -5.75 -3.90 -3.10
CA SER A 71 -5.00 -4.73 -4.04
C SER A 71 -4.64 -3.92 -5.28
N ILE A 72 -3.35 -3.94 -5.63
CA ILE A 72 -2.83 -3.25 -6.81
C ILE A 72 -2.37 -4.30 -7.80
N ASP A 73 -2.97 -4.33 -8.99
CA ASP A 73 -2.61 -5.30 -10.02
C ASP A 73 -1.29 -4.95 -10.69
N HIS A 74 -1.01 -3.66 -10.84
CA HIS A 74 0.19 -3.18 -11.51
C HIS A 74 0.84 -2.10 -10.65
N PHE A 75 1.77 -2.50 -9.77
CA PHE A 75 2.36 -1.59 -8.80
C PHE A 75 3.14 -0.42 -9.42
N PHE A 76 3.46 -0.52 -10.71
CA PHE A 76 4.15 0.55 -11.44
C PHE A 76 3.17 1.48 -12.18
N ASP A 77 1.87 1.21 -12.11
CA ASP A 77 0.85 2.00 -12.83
C ASP A 77 0.31 3.09 -11.92
N LEU A 78 0.75 4.32 -12.15
CA LEU A 78 0.31 5.46 -11.34
C LEU A 78 -1.17 5.73 -11.49
N GLU A 79 -1.75 5.42 -12.63
CA GLU A 79 -3.16 5.62 -12.88
C GLU A 79 -4.02 4.70 -12.01
N GLU A 80 -3.63 3.45 -11.92
CA GLU A 80 -4.33 2.49 -11.06
C GLU A 80 -4.22 2.92 -9.60
N LEU A 81 -3.02 3.30 -9.16
CA LEU A 81 -2.82 3.78 -7.80
C LEU A 81 -3.65 5.03 -7.51
N ASN A 82 -3.68 5.95 -8.46
CA ASN A 82 -4.46 7.18 -8.29
C ASN A 82 -5.95 6.84 -8.12
N THR A 83 -6.49 6.00 -8.98
CA THR A 83 -7.90 5.64 -8.92
C THR A 83 -8.25 4.96 -7.60
N LYS A 84 -7.44 4.00 -7.19
CA LYS A 84 -7.73 3.22 -5.99
C LYS A 84 -7.52 4.03 -4.71
N LEU A 85 -6.47 4.84 -4.66
CA LEU A 85 -6.23 5.68 -3.49
C LEU A 85 -7.23 6.83 -3.38
N SER A 86 -7.62 7.42 -4.51
CA SER A 86 -8.68 8.43 -4.50
C SER A 86 -9.97 7.87 -3.93
N LYS A 87 -10.33 6.66 -4.33
CA LYS A 87 -11.55 6.02 -3.88
C LYS A 87 -11.52 5.74 -2.38
N ALA A 88 -10.36 5.40 -1.86
CA ALA A 88 -10.21 5.07 -0.45
C ALA A 88 -10.12 6.32 0.43
N LEU A 89 -9.54 7.42 -0.07
CA LEU A 89 -9.20 8.58 0.73
C LEU A 89 -10.07 9.80 0.48
N LEU A 90 -10.72 9.84 -0.66
CA LEU A 90 -11.58 10.95 -1.06
C LEU A 90 -13.01 10.48 -1.24
#